data_8117505af2cb8d3d2d53fca7705da5f5
#
_entry.id   8117505af2cb8d3d2d53fca7705da5f5
#
_cell.length_a   1.000
_cell.length_b   1.000
_cell.length_c   1.000
_cell.angle_alpha   90.00
_cell.angle_beta   90.00
_cell.angle_gamma   90.00
#
_symmetry.space_group_name_H-M   'P 1'
#
loop_
_entity.id
_entity.type
_entity.pdbx_description
1 polymer ?
#
loop_
_entity_poly.entity_id
_entity_poly.type
_entity_poly.pdbx_seq_one_letter_code
_entity_poly.pdbx_strand_id
1 'polypeptide(L)'
;MPNDYSRAVIENNPAWTQLLGLCPLLAVSNTVANATGLALASAFVVIGSNASISLLRRIIPDIVRLPCFVLIIATFTTLTAMTLEAYAFDLYSRIALFVQIIVTNCMILGRAEVFASRQPVGRALLDAMGTAVGFAIALLTLGAVREVLGQGTLMADMDMLFGPSAASMRVDVFKTPPLSLALLPPGAFLIAGLLLALLQGLRNRTISAKDKPDTTVTAERP
;
A
#
# COMPACT_ATOMS: atom_id res chain seq x y z
N MET A 1 -1.14 4.75 23.34
CA MET A 1 -1.13 3.55 22.48
C MET A 1 -2.11 3.58 21.30
N PRO A 2 -3.36 4.08 21.37
CA PRO A 2 -4.20 4.24 20.17
C PRO A 2 -3.67 5.29 19.19
N ASN A 3 -2.91 6.28 19.65
CA ASN A 3 -2.36 7.34 18.80
C ASN A 3 -1.21 6.89 17.88
N ASP A 4 -0.49 5.81 18.22
CA ASP A 4 0.62 5.33 17.40
C ASP A 4 0.12 4.60 16.15
N TYR A 5 -1.01 3.88 16.27
CA TYR A 5 -1.63 3.18 15.14
C TYR A 5 -2.24 4.17 14.12
N SER A 6 -2.97 5.17 14.60
CA SER A 6 -3.56 6.19 13.73
C SER A 6 -2.50 7.07 13.06
N ARG A 7 -1.40 7.34 13.73
CA ARG A 7 -0.23 8.01 13.15
C ARG A 7 0.46 7.18 12.08
N ALA A 8 0.60 5.87 12.28
CA ALA A 8 1.18 4.97 11.29
C ALA A 8 0.33 4.89 10.02
N VAL A 9 -1.00 4.90 10.14
CA VAL A 9 -1.93 4.77 9.01
C VAL A 9 -2.11 6.08 8.24
N ILE A 10 -2.15 7.22 8.91
CA ILE A 10 -2.53 8.51 8.30
C ILE A 10 -1.34 9.44 8.12
N GLU A 11 -0.55 9.69 9.18
CA GLU A 11 0.55 10.65 9.13
C GLU A 11 1.82 10.08 8.50
N ASN A 12 2.12 8.80 8.74
CA ASN A 12 3.29 8.09 8.22
C ASN A 12 2.93 7.03 7.18
N ASN A 13 1.87 7.26 6.38
CA ASN A 13 1.51 6.33 5.32
C ASN A 13 2.70 6.15 4.36
N PRO A 14 3.22 4.92 4.19
CA PRO A 14 4.42 4.68 3.40
C PRO A 14 4.25 5.07 1.94
N ALA A 15 3.07 4.92 1.37
CA ALA A 15 2.80 5.23 -0.02
C ALA A 15 2.66 6.74 -0.26
N TRP A 16 1.89 7.45 0.58
CA TRP A 16 1.55 8.85 0.35
C TRP A 16 2.53 9.85 0.96
N THR A 17 3.19 9.47 2.06
CA THR A 17 4.10 10.38 2.78
C THR A 17 5.55 10.08 2.47
N GLN A 18 5.91 8.79 2.40
CA GLN A 18 7.29 8.35 2.17
C GLN A 18 7.57 8.02 0.70
N LEU A 19 6.54 7.96 -0.16
CA LEU A 19 6.63 7.58 -1.58
C LEU A 19 7.31 6.21 -1.79
N LEU A 20 7.20 5.32 -0.80
CA LEU A 20 7.74 3.98 -0.83
C LEU A 20 6.68 2.99 -1.37
N GLY A 21 7.11 2.02 -2.16
CA GLY A 21 6.21 1.02 -2.73
C GLY A 21 5.44 1.49 -3.96
N LEU A 22 5.90 2.55 -4.64
CA LEU A 22 5.26 3.03 -5.86
C LEU A 22 5.34 2.02 -7.02
N CYS A 23 6.38 1.18 -7.07
CA CYS A 23 6.57 0.21 -8.15
C CYS A 23 5.37 -0.74 -8.30
N PRO A 24 4.98 -1.52 -7.28
CA PRO A 24 3.79 -2.37 -7.38
C PRO A 24 2.50 -1.56 -7.43
N LEU A 25 2.45 -0.40 -6.78
CA LEU A 25 1.29 0.47 -6.76
C LEU A 25 0.93 0.98 -8.16
N LEU A 26 1.90 1.39 -8.97
CA LEU A 26 1.67 1.85 -10.34
C LEU A 26 1.44 0.71 -11.33
N ALA A 27 2.09 -0.44 -11.11
CA ALA A 27 2.04 -1.56 -12.05
C ALA A 27 0.72 -2.33 -11.98
N VAL A 28 0.18 -2.56 -10.78
CA VAL A 28 -0.93 -3.50 -10.53
C VAL A 28 -2.29 -2.84 -10.39
N SER A 29 -2.34 -1.55 -10.09
CA SER A 29 -3.59 -0.83 -9.79
C SER A 29 -4.47 -0.56 -11.02
N ASN A 30 -4.52 -1.48 -12.00
CA ASN A 30 -5.38 -1.36 -13.19
C ASN A 30 -6.85 -1.60 -12.86
N THR A 31 -7.13 -2.52 -11.94
CA THR A 31 -8.46 -2.85 -11.44
C THR A 31 -8.46 -2.97 -9.92
N VAL A 32 -9.60 -2.75 -9.29
CA VAL A 32 -9.77 -2.89 -7.84
C VAL A 32 -9.51 -4.34 -7.40
N ALA A 33 -9.89 -5.33 -8.22
CA ALA A 33 -9.65 -6.74 -7.93
C ALA A 33 -8.16 -7.06 -7.82
N ASN A 34 -7.35 -6.63 -8.80
CA ASN A 34 -5.90 -6.83 -8.78
C ASN A 34 -5.25 -6.07 -7.61
N ALA A 35 -5.70 -4.83 -7.35
CA ALA A 35 -5.23 -4.04 -6.21
C ALA A 35 -5.52 -4.72 -4.87
N THR A 36 -6.70 -5.30 -4.71
CA THR A 36 -7.10 -6.04 -3.50
C THR A 36 -6.27 -7.32 -3.34
N GLY A 37 -6.10 -8.09 -4.41
CA GLY A 37 -5.28 -9.30 -4.38
C GLY A 37 -3.83 -9.01 -3.98
N LEU A 38 -3.22 -7.98 -4.57
CA LEU A 38 -1.86 -7.57 -4.21
C LEU A 38 -1.77 -6.99 -2.79
N ALA A 39 -2.78 -6.25 -2.35
CA ALA A 39 -2.83 -5.71 -0.99
C ALA A 39 -2.84 -6.83 0.06
N LEU A 40 -3.65 -7.87 -0.15
CA LEU A 40 -3.69 -9.04 0.73
C LEU A 40 -2.37 -9.82 0.71
N ALA A 41 -1.82 -10.07 -0.47
CA ALA A 41 -0.52 -10.73 -0.62
C ALA A 41 0.60 -9.94 0.10
N SER A 42 0.67 -8.62 -0.13
CA SER A 42 1.65 -7.75 0.51
C SER A 42 1.46 -7.69 2.03
N ALA A 43 0.23 -7.64 2.52
CA ALA A 43 -0.07 -7.64 3.95
C ALA A 43 0.46 -8.92 4.63
N PHE A 44 0.22 -10.08 4.04
CA PHE A 44 0.73 -11.34 4.56
C PHE A 44 2.26 -11.37 4.61
N VAL A 45 2.92 -10.93 3.53
CA VAL A 45 4.39 -10.89 3.45
C VAL A 45 4.97 -9.90 4.47
N VAL A 46 4.40 -8.68 4.59
CA VAL A 46 4.88 -7.66 5.56
C VAL A 46 4.78 -8.16 6.99
N ILE A 47 3.62 -8.72 7.36
CA ILE A 47 3.37 -9.21 8.71
C ILE A 47 4.30 -10.38 9.04
N GLY A 48 4.38 -11.37 8.15
CA GLY A 48 5.20 -12.57 8.36
C GLY A 48 6.70 -12.26 8.38
N SER A 49 7.19 -11.46 7.43
CA SER A 49 8.61 -11.09 7.37
C SER A 49 9.05 -10.23 8.55
N ASN A 50 8.27 -9.21 8.92
CA ASN A 50 8.61 -8.34 10.06
C ASN A 50 8.59 -9.09 11.40
N ALA A 51 7.65 -10.02 11.59
CA ALA A 51 7.62 -10.89 12.76
C ALA A 51 8.89 -11.77 12.83
N SER A 52 9.26 -12.41 11.71
CA SER A 52 10.44 -13.27 11.62
C SER A 52 11.74 -12.48 11.81
N ILE A 53 11.87 -11.33 11.18
CA ILE A 53 13.05 -10.46 11.30
C ILE A 53 13.22 -9.97 12.74
N SER A 54 12.14 -9.56 13.39
CA SER A 54 12.18 -9.13 14.79
C SER A 54 12.55 -10.25 15.74
N LEU A 55 12.17 -11.50 15.44
CA LEU A 55 12.55 -12.68 16.20
C LEU A 55 14.03 -13.01 16.02
N LEU A 56 14.52 -12.96 14.78
CA LEU A 56 15.92 -13.28 14.42
C LEU A 56 16.91 -12.14 14.64
N ARG A 57 16.47 -10.95 15.04
CA ARG A 57 17.30 -9.73 15.13
C ARG A 57 18.56 -9.86 15.99
N ARG A 58 18.57 -10.79 16.96
CA ARG A 58 19.72 -11.02 17.86
C ARG A 58 20.77 -11.94 17.25
N ILE A 59 20.41 -12.68 16.21
CA ILE A 59 21.25 -13.69 15.57
C ILE A 59 21.94 -13.13 14.33
N ILE A 60 21.29 -12.18 13.64
CA ILE A 60 21.75 -11.62 12.38
C ILE A 60 22.78 -10.52 12.64
N PRO A 61 24.06 -10.68 12.24
CA PRO A 61 25.07 -9.64 12.35
C PRO A 61 24.82 -8.49 11.37
N ASP A 62 25.24 -7.27 11.74
CA ASP A 62 24.94 -6.05 10.97
C ASP A 62 25.47 -6.08 9.53
N ILE A 63 26.59 -6.76 9.28
CA ILE A 63 27.26 -6.83 7.96
C ILE A 63 26.37 -7.56 6.91
N VAL A 64 25.64 -8.61 7.31
CA VAL A 64 24.81 -9.43 6.41
C VAL A 64 23.31 -9.19 6.57
N ARG A 65 22.92 -8.12 7.23
CA ARG A 65 21.52 -7.84 7.59
C ARG A 65 20.62 -7.72 6.36
N LEU A 66 20.99 -6.90 5.37
CA LEU A 66 20.17 -6.67 4.16
C LEU A 66 19.95 -7.96 3.35
N PRO A 67 20.96 -8.77 2.99
CA PRO A 67 20.70 -10.01 2.25
C PRO A 67 19.87 -11.02 3.05
N CYS A 68 20.02 -11.08 4.38
CA CYS A 68 19.16 -11.93 5.21
C CYS A 68 17.69 -11.49 5.18
N PHE A 69 17.43 -10.18 5.21
CA PHE A 69 16.05 -9.68 5.14
C PHE A 69 15.41 -9.99 3.79
N VAL A 70 16.14 -9.80 2.70
CA VAL A 70 15.65 -10.17 1.35
C VAL A 70 15.34 -11.66 1.28
N LEU A 71 16.17 -12.52 1.85
CA LEU A 71 15.92 -13.97 1.89
C LEU A 71 14.63 -14.31 2.66
N ILE A 72 14.44 -13.71 3.83
CA ILE A 72 13.22 -13.91 4.64
C ILE A 72 11.98 -13.43 3.87
N ILE A 73 12.04 -12.24 3.28
CA ILE A 73 10.94 -11.68 2.48
C ILE A 73 10.64 -12.59 1.29
N ALA A 74 11.68 -13.09 0.58
CA ALA A 74 11.53 -14.00 -0.55
C ALA A 74 10.83 -15.30 -0.14
N THR A 75 11.18 -15.87 1.01
CA THR A 75 10.52 -17.08 1.53
C THR A 75 9.02 -16.86 1.76
N PHE A 76 8.64 -15.76 2.41
CA PHE A 76 7.22 -15.44 2.61
C PHE A 76 6.50 -15.13 1.30
N THR A 77 7.17 -14.47 0.34
CA THR A 77 6.61 -14.21 -0.99
C THR A 77 6.36 -15.51 -1.75
N THR A 78 7.26 -16.46 -1.69
CA THR A 78 7.08 -17.78 -2.33
C THR A 78 5.93 -18.55 -1.68
N LEU A 79 5.81 -18.55 -0.36
CA LEU A 79 4.66 -19.12 0.35
C LEU A 79 3.35 -18.49 -0.08
N THR A 80 3.32 -17.16 -0.21
CA THR A 80 2.15 -16.40 -0.69
C THR A 80 1.80 -16.81 -2.13
N ALA A 81 2.80 -16.90 -3.00
CA ALA A 81 2.60 -17.31 -4.40
C ALA A 81 1.99 -18.71 -4.49
N MET A 82 2.54 -19.69 -3.77
CA MET A 82 2.01 -21.07 -3.73
C MET A 82 0.58 -21.11 -3.17
N THR A 83 0.30 -20.31 -2.15
CA THR A 83 -1.04 -20.25 -1.56
C THR A 83 -2.05 -19.64 -2.54
N LEU A 84 -1.68 -18.56 -3.22
CA LEU A 84 -2.54 -17.95 -4.25
C LEU A 84 -2.79 -18.89 -5.43
N GLU A 85 -1.76 -19.61 -5.88
CA GLU A 85 -1.86 -20.59 -6.95
C GLU A 85 -2.81 -21.72 -6.60
N ALA A 86 -2.79 -22.18 -5.33
CA ALA A 86 -3.65 -23.27 -4.84
C ALA A 86 -5.12 -22.86 -4.70
N TYR A 87 -5.40 -21.64 -4.26
CA TYR A 87 -6.77 -21.21 -3.90
C TYR A 87 -7.43 -20.26 -4.92
N ALA A 88 -6.66 -19.47 -5.65
CA ALA A 88 -7.14 -18.43 -6.56
C ALA A 88 -6.31 -18.39 -7.85
N PHE A 89 -6.33 -19.48 -8.63
CA PHE A 89 -5.51 -19.65 -9.84
C PHE A 89 -5.76 -18.53 -10.88
N ASP A 90 -7.02 -18.13 -11.09
CA ASP A 90 -7.37 -17.08 -12.05
C ASP A 90 -6.77 -15.72 -11.68
N LEU A 91 -6.83 -15.38 -10.39
CA LEU A 91 -6.20 -14.17 -9.86
C LEU A 91 -4.68 -14.28 -9.94
N TYR A 92 -4.11 -15.43 -9.53
CA TYR A 92 -2.67 -15.68 -9.59
C TYR A 92 -2.12 -15.51 -11.00
N SER A 93 -2.78 -16.05 -12.03
CA SER A 93 -2.31 -15.94 -13.42
C SER A 93 -2.17 -14.49 -13.91
N ARG A 94 -2.96 -13.57 -13.37
CA ARG A 94 -2.89 -12.13 -13.69
C ARG A 94 -1.83 -11.38 -12.89
N ILE A 95 -1.65 -11.72 -11.62
CA ILE A 95 -0.77 -10.97 -10.71
C ILE A 95 0.55 -11.69 -10.40
N ALA A 96 0.81 -12.87 -10.98
CA ALA A 96 1.99 -13.68 -10.70
C ALA A 96 3.31 -12.93 -10.82
N LEU A 97 3.49 -12.15 -11.90
CA LEU A 97 4.67 -11.32 -12.11
C LEU A 97 4.83 -10.24 -11.03
N PHE A 98 3.72 -9.70 -10.53
CA PHE A 98 3.71 -8.63 -9.55
C PHE A 98 3.93 -9.13 -8.12
N VAL A 99 3.53 -10.37 -7.84
CA VAL A 99 3.85 -11.04 -6.57
C VAL A 99 5.36 -11.18 -6.41
N GLN A 100 6.09 -11.49 -7.48
CA GLN A 100 7.56 -11.57 -7.46
C GLN A 100 8.21 -10.20 -7.13
N ILE A 101 7.61 -9.09 -7.55
CA ILE A 101 8.12 -7.74 -7.25
C ILE A 101 7.96 -7.38 -5.75
N ILE A 102 7.13 -8.10 -4.99
CA ILE A 102 6.99 -7.89 -3.54
C ILE A 102 8.33 -8.08 -2.82
N VAL A 103 9.19 -8.99 -3.27
CA VAL A 103 10.53 -9.23 -2.68
C VAL A 103 11.38 -7.98 -2.67
N THR A 104 11.36 -7.21 -3.77
CA THR A 104 12.14 -5.98 -3.95
C THR A 104 11.37 -4.72 -3.56
N ASN A 105 10.21 -4.86 -2.94
CA ASN A 105 9.40 -3.73 -2.54
C ASN A 105 10.10 -2.90 -1.47
N CYS A 106 10.45 -1.67 -1.83
CA CYS A 106 11.17 -0.74 -0.96
C CYS A 106 10.40 -0.40 0.33
N MET A 107 9.08 -0.50 0.32
CA MET A 107 8.27 -0.32 1.53
C MET A 107 8.52 -1.44 2.54
N ILE A 108 8.48 -2.70 2.10
CA ILE A 108 8.66 -3.87 2.97
C ILE A 108 10.08 -3.91 3.51
N LEU A 109 11.07 -3.76 2.62
CA LEU A 109 12.47 -3.76 2.99
C LEU A 109 12.81 -2.58 3.91
N GLY A 110 12.30 -1.39 3.61
CA GLY A 110 12.52 -0.20 4.43
C GLY A 110 11.95 -0.34 5.85
N ARG A 111 10.74 -0.90 6.00
CA ARG A 111 10.15 -1.14 7.33
C ARG A 111 10.87 -2.26 8.09
N ALA A 112 11.32 -3.30 7.39
CA ALA A 112 12.14 -4.35 7.98
C ALA A 112 13.44 -3.80 8.58
N GLU A 113 14.14 -2.93 7.84
CA GLU A 113 15.41 -2.33 8.28
C GLU A 113 15.23 -1.28 9.36
N VAL A 114 14.31 -0.34 9.18
CA VAL A 114 14.16 0.82 10.08
C VAL A 114 13.47 0.44 11.40
N PHE A 115 12.50 -0.46 11.36
CA PHE A 115 11.63 -0.73 12.49
C PHE A 115 11.74 -2.16 13.02
N ALA A 116 11.49 -3.18 12.20
CA ALA A 116 11.42 -4.57 12.66
C ALA A 116 12.75 -5.07 13.25
N SER A 117 13.88 -4.65 12.69
CA SER A 117 15.21 -5.02 13.16
C SER A 117 15.54 -4.44 14.55
N ARG A 118 14.92 -3.36 14.94
CA ARG A 118 15.24 -2.60 16.18
C ARG A 118 14.22 -2.76 17.29
N GLN A 119 12.98 -3.14 16.98
CA GLN A 119 11.87 -3.20 17.93
C GLN A 119 11.50 -4.65 18.31
N PRO A 120 10.90 -4.87 19.50
CA PRO A 120 10.38 -6.18 19.91
C PRO A 120 9.22 -6.62 19.01
N VAL A 121 9.02 -7.95 18.90
CA VAL A 121 8.06 -8.58 17.98
C VAL A 121 6.65 -7.96 18.06
N GLY A 122 6.15 -7.67 19.26
CA GLY A 122 4.82 -7.08 19.43
C GLY A 122 4.66 -5.70 18.79
N ARG A 123 5.67 -4.83 18.92
CA ARG A 123 5.66 -3.50 18.28
C ARG A 123 5.90 -3.61 16.76
N ALA A 124 6.77 -4.51 16.34
CA ALA A 124 7.02 -4.77 14.93
C ALA A 124 5.76 -5.27 14.21
N LEU A 125 4.96 -6.11 14.87
CA LEU A 125 3.71 -6.61 14.34
C LEU A 125 2.63 -5.52 14.21
N LEU A 126 2.48 -4.66 15.23
CA LEU A 126 1.55 -3.53 15.18
C LEU A 126 1.91 -2.55 14.06
N ASP A 127 3.18 -2.25 13.90
CA ASP A 127 3.67 -1.39 12.81
C ASP A 127 3.46 -2.04 11.43
N ALA A 128 3.72 -3.34 11.31
CA ALA A 128 3.48 -4.11 10.08
C ALA A 128 2.00 -4.08 9.67
N MET A 129 1.08 -4.26 10.62
CA MET A 129 -0.35 -4.15 10.37
C MET A 129 -0.76 -2.75 9.94
N GLY A 130 -0.28 -1.71 10.63
CA GLY A 130 -0.53 -0.32 10.23
C GLY A 130 -0.02 0.00 8.84
N THR A 131 1.18 -0.46 8.51
CA THR A 131 1.79 -0.31 7.19
C THR A 131 1.02 -1.06 6.11
N ALA A 132 0.60 -2.29 6.37
CA ALA A 132 -0.20 -3.10 5.45
C ALA A 132 -1.53 -2.44 5.12
N VAL A 133 -2.25 -1.94 6.15
CA VAL A 133 -3.52 -1.22 5.97
C VAL A 133 -3.29 0.09 5.20
N GLY A 134 -2.29 0.87 5.56
CA GLY A 134 -1.94 2.11 4.86
C GLY A 134 -1.64 1.89 3.38
N PHE A 135 -0.91 0.83 3.05
CA PHE A 135 -0.58 0.46 1.68
C PHE A 135 -1.81 -0.07 0.91
N ALA A 136 -2.64 -0.88 1.56
CA ALA A 136 -3.90 -1.36 0.99
C ALA A 136 -4.83 -0.20 0.61
N ILE A 137 -4.99 0.79 1.48
CA ILE A 137 -5.79 2.00 1.19
C ILE A 137 -5.23 2.74 -0.03
N ALA A 138 -3.91 2.90 -0.14
CA ALA A 138 -3.28 3.55 -1.28
C ALA A 138 -3.51 2.78 -2.59
N LEU A 139 -3.34 1.44 -2.57
CA LEU A 139 -3.59 0.56 -3.72
C LEU A 139 -5.05 0.64 -4.18
N LEU A 140 -5.99 0.54 -3.25
CA LEU A 140 -7.42 0.57 -3.55
C LEU A 140 -7.86 1.94 -4.08
N THR A 141 -7.35 3.03 -3.49
CA THR A 141 -7.68 4.39 -3.93
C THR A 141 -7.19 4.62 -5.36
N LEU A 142 -5.93 4.27 -5.65
CA LEU A 142 -5.39 4.42 -7.00
C LEU A 142 -6.06 3.48 -7.99
N GLY A 143 -6.32 2.22 -7.59
CA GLY A 143 -7.02 1.23 -8.40
C GLY A 143 -8.42 1.68 -8.78
N ALA A 144 -9.20 2.17 -7.81
CA ALA A 144 -10.54 2.68 -8.05
C ALA A 144 -10.55 3.87 -9.02
N VAL A 145 -9.66 4.84 -8.83
CA VAL A 145 -9.56 6.01 -9.73
C VAL A 145 -9.19 5.57 -11.15
N ARG A 146 -8.24 4.66 -11.29
CA ARG A 146 -7.79 4.17 -12.60
C ARG A 146 -8.86 3.32 -13.30
N GLU A 147 -9.58 2.47 -12.57
CA GLU A 147 -10.64 1.65 -13.12
C GLU A 147 -11.81 2.52 -13.62
N VAL A 148 -12.23 3.51 -12.84
CA VAL A 148 -13.29 4.46 -13.25
C VAL A 148 -12.88 5.28 -14.47
N LEU A 149 -11.65 5.79 -14.51
CA LEU A 149 -11.18 6.62 -15.63
C LEU A 149 -10.84 5.78 -16.87
N GLY A 150 -10.36 4.55 -16.71
CA GLY A 150 -9.89 3.71 -17.80
C GLY A 150 -10.94 2.81 -18.40
N GLN A 151 -11.81 2.22 -17.58
CA GLN A 151 -12.84 1.26 -18.02
C GLN A 151 -14.27 1.83 -17.88
N GLY A 152 -14.46 2.87 -17.06
CA GLY A 152 -15.77 3.41 -16.76
C GLY A 152 -16.62 2.49 -15.85
N THR A 153 -16.00 1.45 -15.30
CA THR A 153 -16.61 0.48 -14.38
C THR A 153 -15.94 0.54 -13.02
N LEU A 154 -16.63 0.11 -12.00
CA LEU A 154 -16.09 -0.08 -10.66
C LEU A 154 -16.34 -1.52 -10.22
N MET A 155 -15.31 -2.19 -9.68
CA MET A 155 -15.39 -3.58 -9.22
C MET A 155 -15.74 -4.60 -10.32
N ALA A 156 -15.28 -4.38 -11.56
CA ALA A 156 -15.63 -5.21 -12.71
C ALA A 156 -15.20 -6.67 -12.58
N ASP A 157 -14.05 -6.95 -11.97
CA ASP A 157 -13.42 -8.28 -11.87
C ASP A 157 -13.48 -8.87 -10.44
N MET A 158 -14.43 -8.43 -9.60
CA MET A 158 -14.58 -8.92 -8.22
C MET A 158 -15.06 -10.38 -8.14
N ASP A 159 -15.65 -10.89 -9.21
CA ASP A 159 -16.03 -12.29 -9.35
C ASP A 159 -14.86 -13.26 -9.24
N MET A 160 -13.64 -12.83 -9.58
CA MET A 160 -12.42 -13.63 -9.44
C MET A 160 -11.95 -13.83 -8.00
N LEU A 161 -12.27 -12.87 -7.12
CA LEU A 161 -11.89 -12.93 -5.69
C LEU A 161 -12.93 -13.68 -4.85
N PHE A 162 -14.22 -13.43 -5.10
CA PHE A 162 -15.33 -13.91 -4.28
C PHE A 162 -16.25 -14.89 -5.00
N GLY A 163 -15.88 -15.32 -6.23
CA GLY A 163 -16.66 -16.26 -7.03
C GLY A 163 -17.87 -15.63 -7.73
N PRO A 164 -18.68 -16.43 -8.44
CA PRO A 164 -19.77 -15.94 -9.31
C PRO A 164 -20.86 -15.14 -8.59
N SER A 165 -20.92 -15.21 -7.26
CA SER A 165 -21.87 -14.41 -6.46
C SER A 165 -21.54 -12.91 -6.45
N ALA A 166 -20.32 -12.53 -6.73
CA ALA A 166 -19.86 -11.14 -6.73
C ALA A 166 -20.02 -10.43 -8.09
N ALA A 167 -20.42 -11.15 -9.14
CA ALA A 167 -20.68 -10.57 -10.47
C ALA A 167 -21.78 -9.49 -10.46
N SER A 168 -22.68 -9.52 -9.46
CA SER A 168 -23.74 -8.50 -9.28
C SER A 168 -23.24 -7.17 -8.70
N MET A 169 -21.98 -7.10 -8.22
CA MET A 169 -21.38 -5.88 -7.64
C MET A 169 -20.74 -4.96 -8.69
N ARG A 170 -20.77 -5.35 -9.95
CA ARG A 170 -20.28 -4.50 -11.05
C ARG A 170 -21.16 -3.26 -11.17
N VAL A 171 -20.55 -2.09 -11.04
CA VAL A 171 -21.20 -0.79 -11.21
C VAL A 171 -20.64 -0.13 -12.46
N ASP A 172 -21.47 -0.01 -13.50
CA ASP A 172 -21.11 0.73 -14.72
C ASP A 172 -21.32 2.23 -14.46
N VAL A 173 -20.23 2.99 -14.36
CA VAL A 173 -20.27 4.45 -14.08
C VAL A 173 -20.39 5.23 -15.39
N PHE A 174 -19.69 4.80 -16.45
CA PHE A 174 -19.74 5.41 -17.78
C PHE A 174 -19.95 4.36 -18.87
N LYS A 175 -20.81 4.66 -19.84
CA LYS A 175 -21.06 3.76 -21.00
C LYS A 175 -19.90 3.66 -22.00
N THR A 176 -18.98 4.62 -21.98
CA THR A 176 -17.78 4.64 -22.82
C THR A 176 -16.57 4.97 -21.97
N PRO A 177 -15.44 4.24 -22.09
CA PRO A 177 -14.24 4.53 -21.33
C PRO A 177 -13.72 5.93 -21.69
N PRO A 178 -13.65 6.89 -20.75
CA PRO A 178 -13.31 8.27 -21.06
C PRO A 178 -11.83 8.41 -21.42
N LEU A 179 -10.95 7.52 -20.91
CA LEU A 179 -9.51 7.67 -21.08
C LEU A 179 -8.77 6.33 -21.03
N SER A 180 -8.71 5.61 -22.15
CA SER A 180 -7.94 4.33 -22.22
C SER A 180 -6.46 4.49 -21.86
N LEU A 181 -5.92 5.72 -21.95
CA LEU A 181 -4.55 6.05 -21.54
C LEU A 181 -4.33 5.86 -20.03
N ALA A 182 -5.39 5.94 -19.21
CA ALA A 182 -5.30 5.74 -17.75
C ALA A 182 -4.88 4.32 -17.37
N LEU A 183 -5.15 3.32 -18.21
CA LEU A 183 -4.73 1.94 -17.99
C LEU A 183 -3.27 1.69 -18.31
N LEU A 184 -2.66 2.51 -19.17
CA LEU A 184 -1.24 2.40 -19.50
C LEU A 184 -0.35 2.93 -18.36
N PRO A 185 0.94 2.47 -18.29
CA PRO A 185 1.88 2.94 -17.28
C PRO A 185 2.05 4.47 -17.21
N PRO A 186 2.15 5.23 -18.32
CA PRO A 186 2.27 6.69 -18.23
C PRO A 186 1.03 7.37 -17.62
N GLY A 187 -0.17 6.83 -17.88
CA GLY A 187 -1.41 7.32 -17.24
C GLY A 187 -1.41 7.08 -15.73
N ALA A 188 -0.85 5.97 -15.27
CA ALA A 188 -0.71 5.68 -13.84
C ALA A 188 0.11 6.74 -13.11
N PHE A 189 1.23 7.18 -13.72
CA PHE A 189 2.08 8.23 -13.15
C PHE A 189 1.36 9.57 -13.08
N LEU A 190 0.63 9.96 -14.12
CA LEU A 190 -0.15 11.19 -14.14
C LEU A 190 -1.23 11.20 -13.05
N ILE A 191 -1.98 10.11 -12.94
CA ILE A 191 -3.05 9.98 -11.92
C ILE A 191 -2.46 9.95 -10.52
N ALA A 192 -1.40 9.20 -10.28
CA ALA A 192 -0.72 9.15 -8.99
C ALA A 192 -0.14 10.53 -8.60
N GLY A 193 0.48 11.23 -9.55
CA GLY A 193 1.00 12.58 -9.33
C GLY A 193 -0.10 13.60 -9.01
N LEU A 194 -1.21 13.54 -9.75
CA LEU A 194 -2.37 14.41 -9.50
C LEU A 194 -3.01 14.12 -8.13
N LEU A 195 -3.15 12.84 -7.78
CA LEU A 195 -3.71 12.42 -6.50
C LEU A 195 -2.81 12.85 -5.33
N LEU A 196 -1.49 12.71 -5.47
CA LEU A 196 -0.51 13.20 -4.51
C LEU A 196 -0.57 14.72 -4.34
N ALA A 197 -0.63 15.47 -5.45
CA ALA A 197 -0.75 16.92 -5.41
C ALA A 197 -2.04 17.38 -4.70
N LEU A 198 -3.15 16.68 -4.96
CA LEU A 198 -4.42 16.93 -4.30
C LEU A 198 -4.36 16.65 -2.80
N LEU A 199 -3.83 15.50 -2.41
CA LEU A 199 -3.70 15.12 -1.00
C LEU A 199 -2.76 16.05 -0.23
N GLN A 200 -1.63 16.44 -0.82
CA GLN A 200 -0.71 17.39 -0.21
C GLN A 200 -1.31 18.80 -0.13
N GLY A 201 -2.04 19.23 -1.15
CA GLY A 201 -2.75 20.50 -1.17
C GLY A 201 -3.82 20.59 -0.06
N LEU A 202 -4.60 19.52 0.12
CA LEU A 202 -5.58 19.42 1.19
C LEU A 202 -4.90 19.43 2.58
N ARG A 203 -3.81 18.68 2.74
CA ARG A 203 -3.05 18.62 3.99
C ARG A 203 -2.46 19.98 4.36
N ASN A 204 -1.87 20.68 3.41
CA ASN A 204 -1.30 22.01 3.65
C ASN A 204 -2.38 23.04 4.02
N ARG A 205 -3.57 22.97 3.45
CA ARG A 205 -4.71 23.83 3.84
C ARG A 205 -5.14 23.55 5.28
N THR A 206 -5.16 22.30 5.70
CA THR A 206 -5.55 21.91 7.07
C THR A 206 -4.51 22.37 8.10
N ILE A 207 -3.22 22.31 7.77
CA ILE A 207 -2.13 22.79 8.64
C ILE A 207 -2.16 24.32 8.73
N SER A 208 -2.33 25.03 7.61
CA SER A 208 -2.42 26.49 7.57
C SER A 208 -3.66 27.03 8.31
N ALA A 209 -4.76 26.25 8.37
CA ALA A 209 -5.94 26.63 9.13
C ALA A 209 -5.74 26.48 10.65
N LYS A 210 -4.82 25.60 11.07
CA LYS A 210 -4.53 25.32 12.50
C LYS A 210 -3.43 26.23 13.07
N ASP A 211 -2.64 26.88 12.21
CA ASP A 211 -1.52 27.73 12.56
C ASP A 211 -1.84 29.22 12.34
N LYS A 212 -3.12 29.61 12.52
CA LYS A 212 -3.46 31.04 12.67
C LYS A 212 -3.04 31.45 14.08
N PRO A 213 -1.99 32.30 14.23
CA PRO A 213 -1.64 32.85 15.53
C PRO A 213 -2.82 33.72 16.00
N ASP A 214 -3.24 33.43 17.24
CA ASP A 214 -4.20 34.23 17.99
C ASP A 214 -3.60 35.62 18.20
N THR A 215 -3.94 36.57 17.32
CA THR A 215 -3.49 37.96 17.34
C THR A 215 -4.28 38.76 18.38
N THR A 216 -4.33 38.30 19.61
CA THR A 216 -4.97 39.03 20.71
C THR A 216 -4.10 39.13 21.96
N VAL A 217 -2.78 39.25 21.82
CA VAL A 217 -1.95 39.72 22.96
C VAL A 217 -0.83 40.63 22.47
N THR A 218 -1.12 41.87 22.19
CA THR A 218 -0.18 42.99 22.37
C THR A 218 -0.92 44.31 22.26
N ALA A 219 -1.63 44.65 23.30
CA ALA A 219 -2.01 46.01 23.58
C ALA A 219 -2.11 46.18 25.10
N GLU A 220 -0.96 46.21 25.79
CA GLU A 220 -0.81 46.88 27.09
C GLU A 220 0.67 46.80 27.50
N ARG A 221 1.36 47.91 27.25
CA ARG A 221 2.40 48.41 28.15
C ARG A 221 2.44 49.91 28.04
N PRO A 222 2.32 50.61 29.22
CA PRO A 222 2.63 52.00 29.32
C PRO A 222 4.15 52.25 29.31
#